data_64bbb15a5c2c9768d1e5091fc979cb4d
#
_entry.id   64bbb15a5c2c9768d1e5091fc979cb4d
#
_cell.length_a   1.000
_cell.length_b   1.000
_cell.length_c   1.000
_cell.angle_alpha   90.00
_cell.angle_beta   90.00
_cell.angle_gamma   90.00
#
_symmetry.space_group_name_H-M   'P 1'
#
loop_
_entity.id
_entity.type
_entity.pdbx_description
1 polymer ?
#
loop_
_entity_poly.entity_id
_entity_poly.type
_entity_poly.pdbx_seq_one_letter_code
_entity_poly.pdbx_strand_id
1 'polypeptide(L)'
;MRLAKYIGVMAKPQNDTTTAISMTAPVLMSRGAGDGADTPVGASEGSHSNPFSPEENAKTYKMAFFMPASRFSKASDAPKPTNPDVTIKDVPARTLAVHTFSGNLRQAAIAERGERLRRALEADGVAAKEGAEVMAAGYNPPWTPWFLKTNEVMLEVSGM
;
A
#
# COMPACT_ATOMS: atom_id res chain seq x y z
N MET A 1 -9.96 -6.25 7.62
CA MET A 1 -9.27 -6.60 6.34
C MET A 1 -10.27 -6.58 5.16
N ARG A 2 -10.65 -5.40 4.71
CA ARG A 2 -11.68 -5.20 3.66
C ARG A 2 -11.23 -5.68 2.29
N LEU A 3 -9.98 -5.36 1.89
CA LEU A 3 -9.41 -5.78 0.59
C LEU A 3 -9.27 -7.29 0.46
N ALA A 4 -8.86 -8.00 1.51
CA ALA A 4 -8.75 -9.45 1.50
C ALA A 4 -10.13 -10.13 1.30
N LYS A 5 -11.20 -9.53 1.84
CA LYS A 5 -12.59 -9.99 1.60
C LYS A 5 -13.03 -9.69 0.17
N TYR A 6 -12.67 -8.54 -0.39
CA TYR A 6 -12.99 -8.19 -1.77
C TYR A 6 -12.43 -9.23 -2.75
N ILE A 7 -11.16 -9.63 -2.60
CA ILE A 7 -10.50 -10.63 -3.46
C ILE A 7 -10.85 -12.08 -3.12
N GLY A 8 -11.41 -12.35 -1.94
CA GLY A 8 -11.85 -13.69 -1.54
C GLY A 8 -10.77 -14.57 -0.92
N VAL A 9 -9.68 -14.01 -0.38
CA VAL A 9 -8.59 -14.79 0.25
C VAL A 9 -8.99 -15.40 1.57
N MET A 10 -9.87 -14.75 2.35
CA MET A 10 -10.25 -15.21 3.70
C MET A 10 -11.73 -15.62 3.82
N ALA A 11 -12.54 -15.37 2.82
CA ALA A 11 -13.97 -15.65 2.81
C ALA A 11 -14.51 -15.60 1.37
N LYS A 12 -15.80 -15.83 1.19
CA LYS A 12 -16.48 -15.61 -0.10
C LYS A 12 -16.20 -14.18 -0.60
N PRO A 13 -15.79 -14.00 -1.88
CA PRO A 13 -15.46 -12.71 -2.43
C PRO A 13 -16.58 -11.68 -2.28
N GLN A 14 -16.26 -10.49 -1.77
CA GLN A 14 -17.20 -9.39 -1.62
C GLN A 14 -17.14 -8.45 -2.82
N ASN A 15 -17.47 -8.99 -3.99
CA ASN A 15 -17.65 -8.26 -5.23
C ASN A 15 -18.94 -8.71 -5.93
N ASP A 16 -19.45 -7.94 -6.86
CA ASP A 16 -20.75 -8.15 -7.52
C ASP A 16 -20.85 -9.47 -8.28
N THR A 17 -19.75 -10.00 -8.78
CA THR A 17 -19.69 -11.27 -9.51
C THR A 17 -19.32 -12.47 -8.63
N THR A 18 -19.04 -12.25 -7.36
CA THR A 18 -18.52 -13.27 -6.42
C THR A 18 -17.28 -14.01 -6.95
N THR A 19 -16.46 -13.29 -7.72
CA THR A 19 -15.28 -13.84 -8.38
C THR A 19 -14.05 -13.73 -7.49
N ALA A 20 -13.36 -14.87 -7.26
CA ALA A 20 -12.07 -14.87 -6.57
C ALA A 20 -10.99 -14.23 -7.45
N ILE A 21 -10.19 -13.37 -6.84
CA ILE A 21 -9.10 -12.65 -7.48
C ILE A 21 -7.80 -13.05 -6.79
N SER A 22 -6.80 -13.43 -7.58
CA SER A 22 -5.50 -13.81 -7.02
C SER A 22 -4.86 -12.64 -6.29
N MET A 23 -4.36 -12.89 -5.09
CA MET A 23 -3.57 -11.89 -4.36
C MET A 23 -2.26 -11.63 -5.08
N THR A 24 -1.93 -10.37 -5.27
CA THR A 24 -0.67 -9.94 -5.87
C THR A 24 0.26 -9.35 -4.81
N ALA A 25 1.54 -9.31 -5.11
CA ALA A 25 2.55 -8.57 -4.36
C ALA A 25 3.10 -7.44 -5.23
N PRO A 26 3.51 -6.33 -4.64
CA PRO A 26 3.48 -6.00 -3.22
C PRO A 26 2.12 -5.49 -2.73
N VAL A 27 1.97 -5.41 -1.40
CA VAL A 27 0.92 -4.64 -0.74
C VAL A 27 1.45 -3.24 -0.51
N LEU A 28 0.81 -2.23 -1.10
CA LEU A 28 1.15 -0.83 -0.91
C LEU A 28 0.47 -0.25 0.32
N MET A 29 1.18 0.63 0.99
CA MET A 29 0.72 1.38 2.14
C MET A 29 1.18 2.82 2.01
N SER A 30 0.27 3.77 2.18
CA SER A 30 0.56 5.20 2.20
C SER A 30 -0.20 5.89 3.33
N ARG A 31 0.28 7.05 3.74
CA ARG A 31 -0.47 7.93 4.64
C ARG A 31 -1.62 8.54 3.85
N GLY A 32 -2.83 8.52 4.38
CA GLY A 32 -3.93 9.27 3.79
C GLY A 32 -3.76 10.75 4.08
N ALA A 33 -3.74 11.60 3.07
CA ALA A 33 -4.00 13.01 3.25
C ALA A 33 -5.43 13.17 3.75
N GLY A 34 -5.65 13.97 4.77
CA GLY A 34 -6.91 14.10 5.48
C GLY A 34 -7.96 14.94 4.73
N ASP A 35 -8.27 14.62 3.51
CA ASP A 35 -9.40 15.16 2.78
C ASP A 35 -10.48 14.08 2.58
N GLY A 36 -11.43 14.18 3.31
CA GLY A 36 -12.86 13.83 3.39
C GLY A 36 -13.47 12.73 2.54
N ALA A 37 -12.75 11.86 1.86
CA ALA A 37 -13.36 10.84 1.01
C ALA A 37 -12.81 9.42 1.16
N ASP A 38 -11.76 9.21 1.96
CA ASP A 38 -11.20 7.87 2.18
C ASP A 38 -11.40 7.46 3.65
N THR A 39 -12.40 6.66 3.89
CA THR A 39 -12.73 6.09 5.18
C THR A 39 -11.53 5.36 5.78
N PRO A 40 -11.23 5.53 7.08
CA PRO A 40 -10.13 4.83 7.72
C PRO A 40 -10.32 3.33 7.56
N VAL A 41 -9.26 2.65 7.13
CA VAL A 41 -9.23 1.19 7.14
C VAL A 41 -9.35 0.77 8.59
N GLY A 42 -10.54 0.34 8.99
CA GLY A 42 -10.87 -0.01 10.35
C GLY A 42 -9.86 -0.96 10.96
N ALA A 43 -9.36 -0.61 12.12
CA ALA A 43 -8.68 -1.52 13.02
C ALA A 43 -9.61 -2.70 13.28
N SER A 44 -9.30 -3.88 12.76
CA SER A 44 -9.91 -5.10 13.27
C SER A 44 -9.18 -5.41 14.58
N GLU A 45 -9.91 -5.41 15.67
CA GLU A 45 -9.46 -5.99 16.95
C GLU A 45 -9.08 -7.45 16.73
N GLY A 46 -7.81 -7.69 16.59
CA GLY A 46 -7.20 -9.01 16.51
C GLY A 46 -5.73 -8.83 16.84
N SER A 47 -5.33 -9.36 17.98
CA SER A 47 -3.99 -9.34 18.59
C SER A 47 -2.92 -9.97 17.68
N HIS A 48 -2.65 -9.33 16.56
CA HIS A 48 -1.43 -9.57 15.78
C HIS A 48 -0.91 -8.19 15.43
N SER A 49 0.31 -7.92 15.85
CA SER A 49 1.02 -6.66 15.66
C SER A 49 0.88 -6.15 14.22
N ASN A 50 -0.17 -5.38 14.00
CA ASN A 50 -0.32 -4.58 12.80
C ASN A 50 0.86 -3.58 12.83
N PRO A 51 1.77 -3.59 11.85
CA PRO A 51 2.87 -2.64 11.81
C PRO A 51 2.40 -1.19 11.74
N PHE A 52 1.11 -0.98 11.52
CA PHE A 52 0.41 0.29 11.51
C PHE A 52 -0.61 0.42 12.66
N SER A 53 -0.36 -0.20 13.82
CA SER A 53 -1.15 0.10 15.01
C SER A 53 -1.10 1.59 15.28
N PRO A 54 -2.24 2.26 15.42
CA PRO A 54 -2.29 3.68 15.73
C PRO A 54 -1.93 3.87 17.21
N GLU A 55 -0.66 3.88 17.51
CA GLU A 55 -0.20 4.54 18.73
C GLU A 55 -0.07 6.01 18.38
N GLU A 56 -0.93 6.80 18.96
CA GLU A 56 -0.96 8.26 19.02
C GLU A 56 -1.18 9.01 17.70
N ASN A 57 -2.38 9.57 17.60
CA ASN A 57 -2.94 10.41 16.54
C ASN A 57 -3.42 9.66 15.29
N ALA A 58 -4.72 9.57 15.18
CA ALA A 58 -5.50 8.97 14.09
C ALA A 58 -5.10 9.49 12.70
N LYS A 59 -3.99 9.01 12.18
CA LYS A 59 -3.60 9.23 10.78
C LYS A 59 -4.20 8.10 9.96
N THR A 60 -5.05 8.46 9.04
CA THR A 60 -5.68 7.53 8.10
C THR A 60 -4.61 6.90 7.21
N TYR A 61 -4.60 5.58 7.13
CA TYR A 61 -3.72 4.84 6.22
C TYR A 61 -4.53 4.28 5.07
N LYS A 62 -3.99 4.41 3.86
CA LYS A 62 -4.48 3.75 2.66
C LYS A 62 -3.67 2.49 2.42
N MET A 63 -4.36 1.38 2.17
CA MET A 63 -3.76 0.13 1.75
C MET A 63 -4.26 -0.20 0.35
N ALA A 64 -3.38 -0.59 -0.56
CA ALA A 64 -3.77 -0.94 -1.91
C ALA A 64 -3.15 -2.27 -2.35
N PHE A 65 -3.92 -3.04 -3.12
CA PHE A 65 -3.47 -4.22 -3.83
C PHE A 65 -3.47 -3.93 -5.33
N PHE A 66 -2.45 -4.40 -6.02
CA PHE A 66 -2.49 -4.40 -7.47
C PHE A 66 -3.43 -5.49 -7.97
N MET A 67 -4.22 -5.16 -8.97
CA MET A 67 -5.02 -6.16 -9.67
C MET A 67 -4.13 -6.92 -10.67
N PRO A 68 -4.35 -8.24 -10.89
CA PRO A 68 -3.60 -8.98 -11.89
C PRO A 68 -3.82 -8.40 -13.29
N ALA A 69 -2.77 -7.78 -13.87
CA ALA A 69 -2.86 -7.11 -15.17
C ALA A 69 -3.22 -8.07 -16.32
N SER A 70 -2.90 -9.35 -16.18
CA SER A 70 -3.29 -10.39 -17.16
C SER A 70 -4.80 -10.61 -17.25
N ARG A 71 -5.55 -10.15 -16.25
CA ARG A 71 -6.99 -10.38 -16.15
C ARG A 71 -7.80 -9.09 -16.17
N PHE A 72 -7.23 -8.00 -15.64
CA PHE A 72 -7.88 -6.70 -15.52
C PHE A 72 -6.92 -5.62 -16.03
N SER A 73 -7.17 -5.15 -17.24
CA SER A 73 -6.31 -4.13 -17.85
C SER A 73 -6.72 -2.70 -17.45
N LYS A 74 -7.97 -2.54 -17.06
CA LYS A 74 -8.56 -1.26 -16.61
C LYS A 74 -9.40 -1.47 -15.34
N ALA A 75 -9.61 -0.41 -14.59
CA ALA A 75 -10.49 -0.43 -13.42
C ALA A 75 -11.92 -0.87 -13.76
N SER A 76 -12.40 -0.56 -14.97
CA SER A 76 -13.72 -0.97 -15.46
C SER A 76 -13.89 -2.47 -15.66
N ASP A 77 -12.79 -3.21 -15.85
CA ASP A 77 -12.82 -4.65 -16.10
C ASP A 77 -12.92 -5.46 -14.81
N ALA A 78 -12.65 -4.81 -13.68
CA ALA A 78 -12.66 -5.46 -12.38
C ALA A 78 -14.08 -5.53 -11.80
N PRO A 79 -14.42 -6.63 -11.10
CA PRO A 79 -15.70 -6.74 -10.40
C PRO A 79 -15.92 -5.60 -9.43
N LYS A 80 -17.13 -5.05 -9.38
CA LYS A 80 -17.43 -3.93 -8.48
C LYS A 80 -17.40 -4.37 -7.01
N PRO A 81 -16.70 -3.63 -6.13
CA PRO A 81 -16.75 -3.91 -4.71
C PRO A 81 -18.18 -3.74 -4.17
N THR A 82 -18.61 -4.65 -3.31
CA THR A 82 -19.87 -4.52 -2.57
C THR A 82 -19.71 -3.69 -1.30
N ASN A 83 -18.46 -3.49 -0.86
CA ASN A 83 -18.15 -2.65 0.29
C ASN A 83 -17.79 -1.23 -0.20
N PRO A 84 -18.48 -0.17 0.27
CA PRO A 84 -18.24 1.21 -0.17
C PRO A 84 -16.84 1.75 0.20
N ASP A 85 -16.18 1.14 1.19
CA ASP A 85 -14.83 1.53 1.61
C ASP A 85 -13.73 0.94 0.70
N VAL A 86 -14.09 0.16 -0.29
CA VAL A 86 -13.15 -0.41 -1.28
C VAL A 86 -13.38 0.27 -2.61
N THR A 87 -12.36 0.91 -3.13
CA THR A 87 -12.40 1.58 -4.43
C THR A 87 -11.39 0.97 -5.38
N ILE A 88 -11.72 0.96 -6.66
CA ILE A 88 -10.83 0.52 -7.74
C ILE A 88 -10.46 1.76 -8.55
N LYS A 89 -9.17 1.94 -8.79
CA LYS A 89 -8.66 3.10 -9.53
C LYS A 89 -7.58 2.67 -10.52
N ASP A 90 -7.57 3.27 -11.68
CA ASP A 90 -6.43 3.23 -12.58
C ASP A 90 -5.32 4.14 -12.04
N VAL A 91 -4.10 3.63 -12.03
CA VAL A 91 -2.94 4.41 -11.60
C VAL A 91 -2.14 4.80 -12.83
N PRO A 92 -2.00 6.09 -13.15
CA PRO A 92 -1.22 6.52 -14.30
C PRO A 92 0.26 6.13 -14.14
N ALA A 93 0.97 6.06 -15.26
CA ALA A 93 2.41 5.84 -15.25
C ALA A 93 3.10 6.96 -14.46
N ARG A 94 4.07 6.58 -13.63
CA ARG A 94 4.84 7.50 -12.79
C ARG A 94 6.23 6.94 -12.54
N THR A 95 7.18 7.82 -12.29
CA THR A 95 8.54 7.44 -11.91
C THR A 95 8.66 7.47 -10.40
N LEU A 96 9.18 6.39 -9.85
CA LEU A 96 9.36 6.23 -8.41
C LEU A 96 10.84 6.00 -8.11
N ALA A 97 11.38 6.76 -7.16
CA ALA A 97 12.61 6.40 -6.50
C ALA A 97 12.31 5.36 -5.41
N VAL A 98 13.13 4.31 -5.35
CA VAL A 98 12.87 3.16 -4.47
C VAL A 98 14.09 2.85 -3.61
N HIS A 99 13.87 2.62 -2.32
CA HIS A 99 14.87 2.08 -1.41
C HIS A 99 14.36 0.77 -0.82
N THR A 100 15.05 -0.32 -1.15
CA THR A 100 14.73 -1.68 -0.69
C THR A 100 15.44 -1.99 0.62
N PHE A 101 14.75 -2.64 1.55
CA PHE A 101 15.32 -3.04 2.84
C PHE A 101 14.66 -4.31 3.38
N SER A 102 15.36 -5.00 4.28
CA SER A 102 14.81 -6.13 5.05
C SER A 102 14.34 -5.69 6.43
N GLY A 103 13.58 -6.53 7.09
CA GLY A 103 13.09 -6.26 8.44
C GLY A 103 11.58 -6.14 8.54
N ASN A 104 11.10 -5.64 9.67
CA ASN A 104 9.69 -5.41 9.86
C ASN A 104 9.27 -4.03 9.34
N LEU A 105 8.19 -4.00 8.59
CA LEU A 105 7.61 -2.78 8.03
C LEU A 105 6.85 -2.02 9.12
N ARG A 106 7.59 -1.32 10.00
CA ARG A 106 7.04 -0.49 11.08
C ARG A 106 7.05 0.97 10.68
N GLN A 107 6.17 1.78 11.24
CA GLN A 107 6.07 3.21 10.93
C GLN A 107 7.40 3.95 11.11
N ALA A 108 8.12 3.68 12.20
CA ALA A 108 9.44 4.28 12.44
C ALA A 108 10.45 3.91 11.35
N ALA A 109 10.47 2.65 10.92
CA ALA A 109 11.36 2.20 9.85
C ALA A 109 10.99 2.85 8.49
N ILE A 110 9.69 3.00 8.20
CA ILE A 110 9.23 3.67 6.98
C ILE A 110 9.65 5.14 6.99
N ALA A 111 9.48 5.83 8.12
CA ALA A 111 9.88 7.23 8.26
C ALA A 111 11.40 7.40 8.08
N GLU A 112 12.20 6.61 8.81
CA GLU A 112 13.66 6.64 8.73
C GLU A 112 14.16 6.39 7.30
N ARG A 113 13.63 5.34 6.66
CA ARG A 113 14.04 4.95 5.29
C ARG A 113 13.55 5.97 4.26
N GLY A 114 12.38 6.56 4.45
CA GLY A 114 11.86 7.64 3.62
C GLY A 114 12.75 8.89 3.66
N GLU A 115 13.18 9.30 4.86
CA GLU A 115 14.11 10.41 5.01
C GLU A 115 15.49 10.12 4.40
N ARG A 116 15.97 8.90 4.56
CA ARG A 116 17.20 8.47 3.89
C ARG A 116 17.10 8.55 2.37
N LEU A 117 15.95 8.11 1.82
CA LEU A 117 15.71 8.20 0.39
C LEU A 117 15.65 9.66 -0.09
N ARG A 118 14.99 10.56 0.64
CA ARG A 118 14.97 12.01 0.33
C ARG A 118 16.37 12.59 0.25
N ARG A 119 17.19 12.35 1.26
CA ARG A 119 18.58 12.85 1.29
C ARG A 119 19.43 12.32 0.13
N ALA A 120 19.24 11.05 -0.24
CA ALA A 120 19.93 10.46 -1.38
C ALA A 120 19.52 11.14 -2.70
N LEU A 121 18.21 11.38 -2.90
CA LEU A 121 17.71 12.10 -4.06
C LEU A 121 18.24 13.54 -4.15
N GLU A 122 18.27 14.26 -3.02
CA GLU A 122 18.84 15.60 -2.95
C GLU A 122 20.32 15.60 -3.32
N ALA A 123 21.10 14.63 -2.81
CA ALA A 123 22.53 14.50 -3.13
C ALA A 123 22.78 14.19 -4.62
N ASP A 124 21.90 13.41 -5.24
CA ASP A 124 21.95 13.05 -6.66
C ASP A 124 21.33 14.11 -7.58
N GLY A 125 20.80 15.22 -7.01
CA GLY A 125 20.15 16.29 -7.78
C GLY A 125 18.80 15.90 -8.38
N VAL A 126 18.17 14.82 -7.88
CA VAL A 126 16.86 14.36 -8.34
C VAL A 126 15.76 14.99 -7.49
N ALA A 127 14.85 15.72 -8.14
CA ALA A 127 13.75 16.36 -7.44
C ALA A 127 12.62 15.37 -7.12
N ALA A 128 12.27 15.25 -5.86
CA ALA A 128 11.01 14.62 -5.49
C ALA A 128 9.85 15.48 -6.01
N LYS A 129 8.78 14.84 -6.47
CA LYS A 129 7.57 15.56 -6.90
C LYS A 129 7.00 16.36 -5.72
N GLU A 130 6.55 17.57 -5.98
CA GLU A 130 5.94 18.42 -4.96
C GLU A 130 4.76 17.69 -4.28
N GLY A 131 4.73 17.70 -2.96
CA GLY A 131 3.72 16.98 -2.18
C GLY A 131 3.84 15.47 -2.17
N ALA A 132 4.90 14.88 -2.74
CA ALA A 132 5.07 13.42 -2.75
C ALA A 132 5.18 12.86 -1.33
N GLU A 133 4.29 11.95 -1.01
CA GLU A 133 4.31 11.20 0.26
C GLU A 133 5.14 9.93 0.12
N VAL A 134 5.77 9.53 1.24
CA VAL A 134 6.46 8.26 1.32
C VAL A 134 5.44 7.13 1.28
N MET A 135 5.54 6.28 0.27
CA MET A 135 4.80 5.03 0.19
C MET A 135 5.68 3.90 0.68
N ALA A 136 5.08 2.86 1.22
CA ALA A 136 5.77 1.64 1.61
C ALA A 136 5.14 0.44 0.92
N ALA A 137 5.95 -0.57 0.61
CA ALA A 137 5.52 -1.81 0.00
C ALA A 137 6.07 -3.01 0.76
N GLY A 138 5.21 -3.99 1.03
CA GLY A 138 5.58 -5.26 1.63
C GLY A 138 5.35 -6.42 0.66
N TYR A 139 6.37 -7.25 0.45
CA TYR A 139 6.33 -8.33 -0.53
C TYR A 139 6.05 -9.70 0.07
N ASN A 140 6.27 -9.86 1.36
CA ASN A 140 6.23 -11.17 2.01
C ASN A 140 5.01 -11.34 2.92
N PRO A 141 4.55 -12.59 3.09
CA PRO A 141 3.53 -12.93 4.06
C PRO A 141 3.94 -12.57 5.51
N PRO A 142 2.97 -12.37 6.42
CA PRO A 142 3.24 -12.00 7.81
C PRO A 142 4.17 -12.98 8.56
N TRP A 143 4.07 -14.26 8.27
CA TRP A 143 4.86 -15.33 8.91
C TRP A 143 6.30 -15.46 8.40
N THR A 144 6.68 -14.70 7.36
CA THR A 144 8.07 -14.68 6.90
C THR A 144 8.98 -14.14 8.01
N PRO A 145 10.10 -14.81 8.33
CA PRO A 145 11.09 -14.30 9.27
C PRO A 145 11.51 -12.87 8.90
N TRP A 146 11.65 -12.01 9.89
CA TRP A 146 11.88 -10.57 9.66
C TRP A 146 13.10 -10.27 8.79
N PHE A 147 14.18 -11.05 8.94
CA PHE A 147 15.43 -10.86 8.20
C PHE A 147 15.36 -11.35 6.73
N LEU A 148 14.31 -12.11 6.37
CA LEU A 148 14.02 -12.57 5.00
C LEU A 148 12.96 -11.72 4.31
N LYS A 149 12.37 -10.75 5.02
CA LYS A 149 11.36 -9.88 4.42
C LYS A 149 12.01 -8.89 3.48
N THR A 150 11.37 -8.70 2.33
CA THR A 150 11.66 -7.62 1.38
C THR A 150 10.61 -6.55 1.53
N ASN A 151 11.05 -5.34 1.80
CA ASN A 151 10.20 -4.15 1.87
C ASN A 151 10.82 -3.04 1.04
N GLU A 152 10.01 -2.11 0.63
CA GLU A 152 10.44 -0.92 -0.09
C GLU A 152 9.79 0.32 0.49
N VAL A 153 10.52 1.42 0.49
CA VAL A 153 9.96 2.76 0.58
C VAL A 153 10.15 3.46 -0.75
N MET A 154 9.16 4.23 -1.15
CA MET A 154 9.09 4.84 -2.48
C MET A 154 8.68 6.29 -2.37
N LEU A 155 9.25 7.12 -3.26
CA LEU A 155 8.86 8.51 -3.47
C LEU A 155 8.65 8.76 -4.95
N GLU A 156 7.58 9.45 -5.29
CA GLU A 156 7.36 9.91 -6.66
C GLU A 156 8.34 11.05 -6.97
N VAL A 157 9.05 10.92 -8.09
CA VAL A 157 10.00 11.93 -8.57
C VAL A 157 9.45 12.63 -9.79
N SER A 158 9.77 13.92 -9.94
CA SER A 158 9.50 14.64 -11.18
C SER A 158 10.33 14.00 -12.27
N GLY A 159 9.74 13.77 -13.45
CA GLY A 159 10.45 13.11 -14.56
C GLY A 159 11.81 13.76 -14.83
N MET A 160 12.79 12.93 -15.07
CA MET A 160 14.10 13.33 -15.58
C MET A 160 13.94 13.82 -17.01
#